data_89a29cc31dafccffb3778be083d91c62
#
_entry.id   89a29cc31dafccffb3778be083d91c62
#
_cell.length_a   1.000
_cell.length_b   1.000
_cell.length_c   1.000
_cell.angle_alpha   90.00
_cell.angle_beta   90.00
_cell.angle_gamma   90.00
#
_symmetry.space_group_name_H-M   'P 1'
#
loop_
_entity.id
_entity.type
_entity.pdbx_description
1 polymer ?
#
loop_
_entity_poly.entity_id
_entity_poly.type
_entity_poly.pdbx_seq_one_letter_code
_entity_poly.pdbx_strand_id
1 'polypeptide(L)'
;MQLSVDPAAATPPYEQIRAQIADRARSGELPTGLRLPTVRALAEELGLAAGTVARAYKELEADGVVETHGRRGTLIAATGDTAHRLAAAAAAEFAERAARLGLTRAEALAAVDGALRAALPGA
;
A
#
# COMPACT_ATOMS: atom_id res chain seq x y z
N MET A 1 17.26 3.92 -4.47
CA MET A 1 16.04 3.12 -4.77
C MET A 1 15.81 3.13 -6.27
N GLN A 2 15.84 1.97 -6.85
CA GLN A 2 15.60 1.86 -8.30
C GLN A 2 14.25 1.22 -8.56
N LEU A 3 13.35 2.03 -9.07
CA LEU A 3 12.03 1.58 -9.48
C LEU A 3 11.93 1.59 -11.00
N SER A 4 11.08 0.75 -11.54
CA SER A 4 10.81 0.74 -12.97
C SER A 4 9.31 0.75 -13.21
N VAL A 5 8.89 1.43 -14.27
CA VAL A 5 7.48 1.51 -14.64
C VAL A 5 7.35 1.10 -16.10
N ASP A 6 6.46 0.14 -16.34
CA ASP A 6 6.12 -0.30 -17.68
C ASP A 6 4.84 0.42 -18.12
N PRO A 7 4.94 1.40 -19.04
CA PRO A 7 3.76 2.14 -19.47
C PRO A 7 2.77 1.29 -20.28
N ALA A 8 3.21 0.16 -20.80
CA ALA A 8 2.36 -0.74 -21.57
C ALA A 8 1.62 -1.77 -20.69
N ALA A 9 1.97 -1.86 -19.41
CA ALA A 9 1.31 -2.81 -18.52
C ALA A 9 -0.13 -2.39 -18.24
N ALA A 10 -0.99 -3.38 -17.96
CA ALA A 10 -2.37 -3.13 -17.58
C ALA A 10 -2.48 -2.42 -16.24
N THR A 11 -1.52 -2.66 -15.35
CA THR A 11 -1.46 -2.01 -14.04
C THR A 11 -1.03 -0.56 -14.19
N PRO A 12 -1.79 0.41 -13.65
CA PRO A 12 -1.43 1.83 -13.77
C PRO A 12 -0.06 2.14 -13.15
N PRO A 13 0.65 3.16 -13.65
CA PRO A 13 1.97 3.53 -13.11
C PRO A 13 2.00 3.77 -11.60
N TYR A 14 0.99 4.46 -11.03
CA TYR A 14 0.99 4.71 -9.58
C TYR A 14 0.95 3.42 -8.78
N GLU A 15 0.21 2.42 -9.26
CA GLU A 15 0.10 1.13 -8.59
C GLU A 15 1.40 0.33 -8.72
N GLN A 16 2.08 0.43 -9.85
CA GLN A 16 3.38 -0.21 -10.02
C GLN A 16 4.39 0.34 -9.02
N ILE A 17 4.39 1.67 -8.81
CA ILE A 17 5.26 2.33 -7.83
C ILE A 17 4.90 1.87 -6.42
N ARG A 18 3.62 1.93 -6.08
CA ARG A 18 3.12 1.53 -4.77
C ARG A 18 3.52 0.10 -4.42
N ALA A 19 3.26 -0.82 -5.35
CA ALA A 19 3.54 -2.24 -5.13
C ALA A 19 5.03 -2.50 -4.94
N GLN A 20 5.88 -1.89 -5.75
CA GLN A 20 7.32 -2.08 -5.64
C GLN A 20 7.86 -1.57 -4.31
N ILE A 21 7.43 -0.39 -3.88
CA ILE A 21 7.88 0.16 -2.58
C ILE A 21 7.36 -0.70 -1.44
N ALA A 22 6.09 -1.09 -1.47
CA ALA A 22 5.51 -1.93 -0.43
C ALA A 22 6.23 -3.27 -0.31
N ASP A 23 6.51 -3.92 -1.43
CA ASP A 23 7.21 -5.20 -1.43
C ASP A 23 8.62 -5.09 -0.88
N ARG A 24 9.35 -4.05 -1.27
CA ARG A 24 10.72 -3.83 -0.81
C ARG A 24 10.79 -3.42 0.66
N ALA A 25 9.79 -2.69 1.14
CA ALA A 25 9.69 -2.38 2.57
C ALA A 25 9.43 -3.66 3.37
N ARG A 26 8.55 -4.51 2.86
CA ARG A 26 8.19 -5.76 3.53
C ARG A 26 9.35 -6.74 3.57
N SER A 27 10.14 -6.80 2.51
CA SER A 27 11.31 -7.69 2.44
C SER A 27 12.52 -7.17 3.21
N GLY A 28 12.48 -5.90 3.64
CA GLY A 28 13.62 -5.28 4.31
C GLY A 28 14.65 -4.66 3.36
N GLU A 29 14.44 -4.77 2.05
CA GLU A 29 15.33 -4.12 1.07
C GLU A 29 15.31 -2.61 1.27
N LEU A 30 14.13 -2.05 1.60
CA LEU A 30 14.01 -0.67 2.05
C LEU A 30 13.78 -0.68 3.55
N PRO A 31 14.84 -0.45 4.35
CA PRO A 31 14.72 -0.60 5.80
C PRO A 31 13.90 0.51 6.44
N THR A 32 13.36 0.22 7.62
CA THR A 32 12.64 1.19 8.44
C THR A 32 13.51 2.43 8.66
N GLY A 33 12.91 3.60 8.49
CA GLY A 33 13.61 4.87 8.67
C GLY A 33 14.31 5.39 7.42
N LEU A 34 14.38 4.58 6.37
CA LEU A 34 14.97 5.04 5.10
C LEU A 34 14.12 6.16 4.52
N ARG A 35 14.76 7.25 4.15
CA ARG A 35 14.10 8.38 3.51
C ARG A 35 13.88 8.10 2.03
N LEU A 36 12.64 8.22 1.58
CA LEU A 36 12.31 8.10 0.17
C LEU A 36 12.64 9.40 -0.57
N PRO A 37 12.91 9.34 -1.88
CA PRO A 37 13.03 10.57 -2.66
C PRO A 37 11.73 11.37 -2.61
N THR A 38 11.83 12.68 -2.81
CA THR A 38 10.64 13.52 -2.88
C THR A 38 9.78 13.11 -4.07
N VAL A 39 8.49 13.44 -4.00
CA VAL A 39 7.58 13.19 -5.11
C VAL A 39 8.14 13.75 -6.42
N ARG A 40 8.62 15.00 -6.38
CA ARG A 40 9.17 15.64 -7.58
C ARG A 40 10.39 14.92 -8.11
N ALA A 41 11.31 14.57 -7.23
CA ALA A 41 12.54 13.89 -7.64
C ALA A 41 12.26 12.54 -8.27
N LEU A 42 11.37 11.76 -7.67
CA LEU A 42 11.03 10.44 -8.20
C LEU A 42 10.27 10.56 -9.53
N ALA A 43 9.37 11.54 -9.63
CA ALA A 43 8.63 11.77 -10.87
C ALA A 43 9.59 12.12 -12.02
N GLU A 44 10.59 12.98 -11.77
CA GLU A 44 11.59 13.31 -12.76
C GLU A 44 12.41 12.08 -13.17
N GLU A 45 12.85 11.32 -12.19
CA GLU A 45 13.64 10.11 -12.43
C GLU A 45 12.89 9.09 -13.31
N LEU A 46 11.59 8.92 -13.07
CA LEU A 46 10.79 7.94 -13.79
C LEU A 46 10.09 8.50 -15.04
N GLY A 47 10.20 9.80 -15.28
CA GLY A 47 9.52 10.43 -16.41
C GLY A 47 8.00 10.44 -16.26
N LEU A 48 7.51 10.59 -15.04
CA LEU A 48 6.08 10.57 -14.74
C LEU A 48 5.60 11.93 -14.24
N ALA A 49 4.28 12.14 -14.26
CA ALA A 49 3.68 13.31 -13.64
C ALA A 49 3.83 13.22 -12.12
N ALA A 50 4.04 14.37 -11.47
CA ALA A 50 4.16 14.42 -10.02
C ALA A 50 2.92 13.85 -9.31
N GLY A 51 1.74 14.10 -9.85
CA GLY A 51 0.49 13.57 -9.30
C GLY A 51 0.43 12.04 -9.25
N THR A 52 1.04 11.37 -10.21
CA THR A 52 1.11 9.91 -10.25
C THR A 52 1.92 9.38 -9.06
N VAL A 53 3.08 9.98 -8.82
CA VAL A 53 3.94 9.59 -7.70
C VAL A 53 3.29 9.98 -6.37
N ALA A 54 2.68 11.16 -6.30
CA ALA A 54 1.98 11.62 -5.09
C ALA A 54 0.86 10.65 -4.71
N ARG A 55 0.13 10.14 -5.68
CA ARG A 55 -0.93 9.15 -5.42
C ARG A 55 -0.37 7.87 -4.81
N ALA A 56 0.73 7.38 -5.37
CA ALA A 56 1.38 6.19 -4.84
C ALA A 56 1.81 6.40 -3.39
N TYR A 57 2.43 7.54 -3.08
CA TYR A 57 2.88 7.86 -1.73
C TYR A 57 1.71 8.00 -0.76
N LYS A 58 0.62 8.60 -1.18
CA LYS A 58 -0.59 8.72 -0.35
C LYS A 58 -1.14 7.36 0.04
N GLU A 59 -1.20 6.45 -0.92
CA GLU A 59 -1.70 5.10 -0.65
C GLU A 59 -0.75 4.34 0.27
N LEU A 60 0.56 4.49 0.08
CA LEU A 60 1.55 3.88 0.97
C LEU A 60 1.43 4.42 2.40
N GLU A 61 1.17 5.71 2.55
CA GLU A 61 0.96 6.31 3.87
C GLU A 61 -0.32 5.79 4.52
N ALA A 62 -1.39 5.71 3.75
CA ALA A 62 -2.67 5.17 4.24
C ALA A 62 -2.52 3.71 4.70
N ASP A 63 -1.67 2.94 4.01
CA ASP A 63 -1.41 1.54 4.34
C ASP A 63 -0.35 1.37 5.42
N GLY A 64 0.20 2.46 5.95
CA GLY A 64 1.19 2.40 7.01
C GLY A 64 2.58 1.93 6.57
N VAL A 65 2.84 1.88 5.27
CA VAL A 65 4.16 1.50 4.74
C VAL A 65 5.16 2.64 4.88
N VAL A 66 4.69 3.87 4.74
CA VAL A 66 5.52 5.06 4.89
C VAL A 66 4.87 6.04 5.87
N GLU A 67 5.69 6.93 6.43
CA GLU A 67 5.26 7.99 7.32
C GLU A 67 5.86 9.31 6.83
N THR A 68 5.06 10.37 6.88
CA THR A 68 5.52 11.71 6.52
C THR A 68 5.85 12.49 7.79
N HIS A 69 7.06 13.01 7.87
CA HIS A 69 7.60 13.68 9.06
C HIS A 69 8.11 15.10 8.75
N GLY A 70 7.28 15.92 8.15
CA GLY A 70 7.63 17.32 7.88
C GLY A 70 8.98 17.46 7.17
N ARG A 71 9.94 18.10 7.85
CA ARG A 71 11.28 18.36 7.27
C ARG A 71 12.09 17.09 7.04
N ARG A 72 11.81 16.01 7.75
CA ARG A 72 12.50 14.75 7.56
C ARG A 72 12.02 14.01 6.31
N GLY A 73 10.91 14.46 5.72
CA GLY A 73 10.35 13.88 4.52
C GLY A 73 9.55 12.63 4.76
N THR A 74 9.45 11.80 3.74
CA THR A 74 8.71 10.53 3.79
C THR A 74 9.68 9.40 4.08
N LEU A 75 9.43 8.67 5.15
CA LEU A 75 10.29 7.59 5.63
C LEU A 75 9.56 6.26 5.57
N ILE A 76 10.31 5.19 5.37
CA ILE A 76 9.76 3.84 5.51
C ILE A 76 9.38 3.64 6.98
N ALA A 77 8.12 3.29 7.22
CA ALA A 77 7.60 3.09 8.57
C ALA A 77 8.01 1.74 9.12
N ALA A 78 7.94 1.60 10.44
CA ALA A 78 8.10 0.31 11.08
C ALA A 78 6.94 -0.59 10.62
N THR A 79 7.26 -1.64 9.87
CA THR A 79 6.27 -2.58 9.36
C THR A 79 5.90 -3.58 10.47
N GLY A 80 4.87 -4.36 10.25
CA GLY A 80 4.41 -5.32 11.24
C GLY A 80 3.29 -4.78 12.09
N ASP A 81 3.61 -4.10 13.19
CA ASP A 81 2.57 -3.62 14.11
C ASP A 81 1.58 -2.66 13.45
N THR A 82 2.06 -1.71 12.64
CA THR A 82 1.19 -0.77 11.95
C THR A 82 0.30 -1.49 10.93
N ALA A 83 0.89 -2.39 10.14
CA ALA A 83 0.14 -3.15 9.15
C ALA A 83 -0.92 -4.02 9.82
N HIS A 84 -0.57 -4.69 10.92
CA HIS A 84 -1.51 -5.52 11.67
C HIS A 84 -2.64 -4.69 12.29
N ARG A 85 -2.33 -3.48 12.80
CA ARG A 85 -3.35 -2.61 13.36
C ARG A 85 -4.32 -2.12 12.29
N LEU A 86 -3.80 -1.74 11.13
CA LEU A 86 -4.64 -1.29 10.02
C LEU A 86 -5.50 -2.43 9.49
N ALA A 87 -4.95 -3.64 9.40
CA ALA A 87 -5.72 -4.81 9.00
C ALA A 87 -6.84 -5.11 9.99
N ALA A 88 -6.55 -5.04 11.29
CA ALA A 88 -7.56 -5.27 12.33
C ALA A 88 -8.67 -4.22 12.27
N ALA A 89 -8.31 -2.95 12.04
CA ALA A 89 -9.31 -1.89 11.90
C ALA A 89 -10.20 -2.11 10.68
N ALA A 90 -9.61 -2.48 9.55
CA ALA A 90 -10.38 -2.77 8.34
C ALA A 90 -11.30 -3.97 8.52
N ALA A 91 -10.82 -5.00 9.23
CA ALA A 91 -11.63 -6.18 9.52
C ALA A 91 -12.83 -5.83 10.40
N ALA A 92 -12.63 -4.98 11.41
CA ALA A 92 -13.71 -4.53 12.28
C ALA A 92 -14.77 -3.73 11.50
N GLU A 93 -14.33 -2.85 10.60
CA GLU A 93 -15.25 -2.10 9.74
C GLU A 93 -16.07 -3.03 8.84
N PHE A 94 -15.41 -4.03 8.26
CA PHE A 94 -16.11 -5.01 7.44
C PHE A 94 -17.14 -5.78 8.25
N ALA A 95 -16.77 -6.21 9.46
CA ALA A 95 -17.67 -6.96 10.33
C ALA A 95 -18.93 -6.15 10.67
N GLU A 96 -18.77 -4.86 10.99
CA GLU A 96 -19.91 -3.99 11.25
C GLU A 96 -20.81 -3.85 10.04
N ARG A 97 -20.22 -3.67 8.87
CA ARG A 97 -20.97 -3.53 7.64
C ARG A 97 -21.69 -4.83 7.28
N ALA A 98 -21.04 -5.97 7.44
CA ALA A 98 -21.65 -7.28 7.22
C ALA A 98 -22.88 -7.48 8.10
N ALA A 99 -22.77 -7.08 9.37
CA ALA A 99 -23.91 -7.16 10.29
C ALA A 99 -25.07 -6.29 9.82
N ARG A 100 -24.79 -5.07 9.38
CA ARG A 100 -25.84 -4.18 8.86
C ARG A 100 -26.48 -4.71 7.57
N LEU A 101 -25.72 -5.44 6.77
CA LEU A 101 -26.21 -6.05 5.53
C LEU A 101 -26.98 -7.35 5.78
N GLY A 102 -27.00 -7.82 7.02
CA GLY A 102 -27.70 -9.05 7.39
C GLY A 102 -27.00 -10.32 6.97
N LEU A 103 -25.69 -10.27 6.74
CA LEU A 103 -24.93 -11.45 6.35
C LEU A 103 -24.71 -12.37 7.55
N THR A 104 -24.74 -13.68 7.31
CA THR A 104 -24.30 -14.63 8.31
C THR A 104 -22.77 -14.63 8.36
N ARG A 105 -22.21 -15.18 9.44
CA ARG A 105 -20.77 -15.31 9.57
C ARG A 105 -20.17 -16.08 8.39
N ALA A 106 -20.82 -17.17 7.97
CA ALA A 106 -20.34 -17.97 6.84
C ALA A 106 -20.32 -17.17 5.55
N GLU A 107 -21.38 -16.37 5.31
CA GLU A 107 -21.44 -15.52 4.12
C GLU A 107 -20.35 -14.46 4.13
N ALA A 108 -20.14 -13.83 5.27
CA ALA A 108 -19.09 -12.82 5.41
C ALA A 108 -17.70 -13.42 5.21
N LEU A 109 -17.44 -14.59 5.78
CA LEU A 109 -16.16 -15.30 5.59
C LEU A 109 -15.95 -15.66 4.12
N ALA A 110 -16.97 -16.10 3.42
CA ALA A 110 -16.87 -16.44 2.00
C ALA A 110 -16.54 -15.20 1.17
N ALA A 111 -17.15 -14.05 1.48
CA ALA A 111 -16.89 -12.81 0.78
C ALA A 111 -15.42 -12.37 0.97
N VAL A 112 -14.95 -12.42 2.21
CA VAL A 112 -13.56 -12.05 2.52
C VAL A 112 -12.58 -13.01 1.86
N ASP A 113 -12.86 -14.31 1.91
CA ASP A 113 -12.00 -15.33 1.30
C ASP A 113 -11.84 -15.08 -0.21
N GLY A 114 -12.96 -14.77 -0.88
CA GLY A 114 -12.93 -14.45 -2.31
C GLY A 114 -12.07 -13.21 -2.60
N ALA A 115 -12.25 -12.16 -1.81
CA ALA A 115 -11.48 -10.93 -1.97
C ALA A 115 -9.99 -11.17 -1.71
N LEU A 116 -9.67 -11.96 -0.67
CA LEU A 116 -8.28 -12.26 -0.34
C LEU A 116 -7.61 -13.09 -1.44
N ARG A 117 -8.32 -14.04 -2.02
CA ARG A 117 -7.78 -14.83 -3.13
C ARG A 117 -7.43 -13.96 -4.33
N ALA A 118 -8.24 -12.95 -4.59
CA ALA A 118 -7.98 -12.02 -5.69
C ALA A 118 -6.79 -11.09 -5.39
N ALA A 119 -6.71 -10.58 -4.16
CA ALA A 119 -5.66 -9.63 -3.77
C ALA A 119 -4.34 -10.27 -3.37
N LEU A 120 -4.40 -11.46 -2.75
CA LEU A 120 -3.24 -12.17 -2.21
C LEU A 120 -3.20 -13.61 -2.77
N PRO A 121 -3.02 -13.77 -4.08
CA PRO A 121 -3.01 -15.10 -4.68
C PRO A 121 -1.75 -15.87 -4.31
N GLY A 122 -1.87 -17.17 -4.20
CA GLY A 122 -0.72 -18.05 -4.03
C GLY A 122 -0.17 -18.17 -2.62
N ALA A 123 -0.89 -17.73 -1.63
CA ALA A 123 -0.43 -17.87 -0.23
C ALA A 123 -0.73 -19.25 0.32
#